data_ddfa38bc5da5893e4bf9e458b558bbe4
#
_entry.id   ddfa38bc5da5893e4bf9e458b558bbe4
#
_cell.length_a   1.000
_cell.length_b   1.000
_cell.length_c   1.000
_cell.angle_alpha   90.00
_cell.angle_beta   90.00
_cell.angle_gamma   90.00
#
_symmetry.space_group_name_H-M   'P 1'
#
loop_
_entity.id
_entity.type
_entity.pdbx_description
1 polymer ?
#
loop_
_entity_poly.entity_id
_entity_poly.type
_entity_poly.pdbx_seq_one_letter_code
_entity_poly.pdbx_strand_id
1 'polypeptide(L)'
;MSRFQAPRVPATLAVAGLVATSLTALAGCGSARHPTTGATVGASATTALSSTWYAAAPYLMPLQNDPPDPAVVMAKTGVKAFQLAFILAPDSGGCSPTWDGTHPVSTDTSVGPVISAIRAAGGDVSVSVGGYNGTKLGETCGTPDATAAAYQKVVAVYGLHALDFDVEEPEDENGTAVANEIGAAQILQREDPGLYVSVTIPGNASGTDSFGEQILDQAKTDGFTPANFSIMPFDGGFDGAASQIAALQAFNSTLMNTFGWTSAQAYAHEGVSMMNGRSDTGEYFRQADFQTVLDFAEKVGLARYTDWSVNRDRQCTPVDDKDQTSGSCSSVAEQPWDFTKYSVLFAQRAAH
;
A
#
# COMPACT_ATOMS: atom_id res chain seq x y z
N MET A 1 5.32 -47.53 18.02
CA MET A 1 4.59 -48.14 19.16
C MET A 1 4.13 -47.04 20.07
N SER A 2 2.95 -46.86 20.18
CA SER A 2 1.89 -46.57 21.18
C SER A 2 0.92 -45.55 20.60
N ARG A 3 -0.27 -46.07 20.29
CA ARG A 3 -1.47 -45.30 19.93
C ARG A 3 -2.15 -44.86 21.23
N PHE A 4 -2.62 -43.62 21.31
CA PHE A 4 -3.67 -43.25 22.28
C PHE A 4 -4.92 -42.81 21.53
N GLN A 5 -6.00 -43.48 21.89
CA GLN A 5 -7.36 -43.35 21.38
C GLN A 5 -8.14 -42.37 22.27
N ALA A 6 -8.91 -41.48 21.65
CA ALA A 6 -9.83 -40.58 22.34
C ALA A 6 -11.19 -41.23 22.63
N PRO A 7 -11.88 -40.87 23.71
CA PRO A 7 -13.21 -41.43 24.05
C PRO A 7 -14.34 -40.63 23.37
N ARG A 8 -15.35 -41.37 22.90
CA ARG A 8 -16.64 -40.87 22.39
C ARG A 8 -17.60 -40.64 23.56
N VAL A 9 -18.41 -39.58 23.51
CA VAL A 9 -19.54 -39.32 24.38
C VAL A 9 -20.82 -39.23 23.52
N PRO A 10 -21.94 -39.81 23.97
CA PRO A 10 -23.12 -40.02 23.10
C PRO A 10 -24.14 -38.88 23.10
N ALA A 11 -24.93 -38.85 22.01
CA ALA A 11 -26.06 -37.97 21.78
C ALA A 11 -27.28 -38.38 22.60
N THR A 12 -28.01 -37.40 23.11
CA THR A 12 -29.37 -37.59 23.68
C THR A 12 -30.37 -36.73 22.92
N LEU A 13 -31.41 -37.40 22.38
CA LEU A 13 -32.64 -36.84 21.84
C LEU A 13 -33.66 -36.50 22.94
N ALA A 14 -34.42 -35.42 22.78
CA ALA A 14 -35.78 -35.25 23.33
C ALA A 14 -36.50 -34.18 22.49
N VAL A 15 -37.44 -34.53 21.68
CA VAL A 15 -38.89 -34.76 21.76
C VAL A 15 -39.71 -33.44 21.96
N ALA A 16 -40.60 -33.27 21.01
CA ALA A 16 -41.53 -32.20 20.68
C ALA A 16 -42.55 -31.84 21.75
N GLY A 17 -43.12 -30.64 21.63
CA GLY A 17 -44.36 -30.21 22.26
C GLY A 17 -45.00 -29.07 21.45
N LEU A 18 -46.03 -29.42 20.66
CA LEU A 18 -46.97 -28.47 20.05
C LEU A 18 -48.01 -28.04 21.09
N VAL A 19 -48.30 -26.77 21.19
CA VAL A 19 -49.60 -26.27 21.63
C VAL A 19 -50.00 -25.03 20.80
N ALA A 20 -51.15 -25.15 20.15
CA ALA A 20 -51.83 -24.06 19.45
C ALA A 20 -52.92 -23.43 20.31
N THR A 21 -53.29 -22.25 19.99
CA THR A 21 -54.56 -21.44 20.15
C THR A 21 -54.28 -20.10 20.77
N SER A 22 -54.85 -18.96 20.41
CA SER A 22 -56.01 -18.54 19.63
C SER A 22 -55.93 -17.03 19.38
N LEU A 23 -56.60 -16.56 18.34
CA LEU A 23 -56.78 -15.14 17.96
C LEU A 23 -57.53 -14.34 19.02
N THR A 24 -57.09 -13.10 19.25
CA THR A 24 -58.02 -11.97 19.51
C THR A 24 -57.41 -10.69 18.92
N ALA A 25 -58.19 -10.08 18.05
CA ALA A 25 -57.95 -8.75 17.51
C ALA A 25 -58.49 -7.69 18.48
N LEU A 26 -57.71 -6.64 18.71
CA LEU A 26 -58.25 -5.36 19.19
C LEU A 26 -57.41 -4.21 18.61
N ALA A 27 -58.10 -3.31 18.00
CA ALA A 27 -57.62 -2.10 17.38
C ALA A 27 -57.21 -1.04 18.42
N GLY A 28 -56.22 -0.22 18.06
CA GLY A 28 -56.23 1.14 18.55
C GLY A 28 -54.89 1.72 19.01
N CYS A 29 -54.64 2.86 18.48
CA CYS A 29 -53.80 3.97 18.94
C CYS A 29 -52.32 3.98 18.50
N GLY A 30 -52.07 5.02 17.72
CA GLY A 30 -50.77 5.39 17.16
C GLY A 30 -49.68 5.56 18.20
N SER A 31 -48.55 5.04 17.86
CA SER A 31 -47.27 5.34 18.53
C SER A 31 -46.34 5.92 17.50
N ALA A 32 -45.90 7.11 17.80
CA ALA A 32 -44.88 7.82 17.03
C ALA A 32 -43.66 6.92 16.78
N ARG A 33 -43.32 6.69 15.51
CA ARG A 33 -42.06 6.10 15.13
C ARG A 33 -40.95 7.09 15.47
N HIS A 34 -40.16 6.78 16.45
CA HIS A 34 -38.82 7.37 16.55
C HIS A 34 -38.01 6.86 15.35
N PRO A 35 -37.42 7.74 14.54
CA PRO A 35 -36.42 7.31 13.60
C PRO A 35 -35.19 6.93 14.41
N THR A 36 -34.87 5.61 14.49
CA THR A 36 -33.54 5.16 14.80
C THR A 36 -32.66 5.57 13.62
N THR A 37 -32.05 6.75 13.73
CA THR A 37 -30.92 7.11 12.91
C THR A 37 -29.77 6.21 13.30
N GLY A 38 -29.65 5.07 12.65
CA GLY A 38 -28.38 4.39 12.49
C GLY A 38 -27.47 5.38 11.75
N ALA A 39 -26.59 6.01 12.47
CA ALA A 39 -25.50 6.77 11.87
C ALA A 39 -24.60 5.76 11.14
N THR A 40 -24.92 5.49 9.88
CA THR A 40 -23.88 5.09 8.94
C THR A 40 -22.90 6.25 8.93
N VAL A 41 -21.71 6.02 9.46
CA VAL A 41 -20.56 6.91 9.23
C VAL A 41 -20.30 6.85 7.72
N GLY A 42 -21.04 7.67 6.98
CA GLY A 42 -20.76 7.92 5.59
C GLY A 42 -19.41 8.63 5.56
N ALA A 43 -18.37 7.97 5.07
CA ALA A 43 -17.16 8.65 4.67
C ALA A 43 -17.61 9.78 3.74
N SER A 44 -17.38 11.04 4.14
CA SER A 44 -17.61 12.17 3.27
C SER A 44 -16.83 11.90 1.99
N ALA A 45 -17.52 11.86 0.85
CA ALA A 45 -16.87 11.73 -0.44
C ALA A 45 -15.90 12.91 -0.58
N THR A 46 -14.63 12.65 -0.36
CA THR A 46 -13.58 13.64 -0.55
C THR A 46 -13.32 13.73 -2.06
N THR A 47 -13.07 14.93 -2.54
CA THR A 47 -12.57 15.10 -3.91
C THR A 47 -11.16 14.51 -3.97
N ALA A 48 -10.91 13.65 -4.96
CA ALA A 48 -9.57 13.11 -5.20
C ALA A 48 -8.54 14.25 -5.31
N LEU A 49 -7.35 14.02 -4.79
CA LEU A 49 -6.21 14.91 -5.04
C LEU A 49 -5.75 14.79 -6.49
N SER A 50 -4.89 15.71 -6.94
CA SER A 50 -4.21 15.50 -8.20
C SER A 50 -3.34 14.24 -8.13
N SER A 51 -3.16 13.56 -9.27
CA SER A 51 -2.33 12.35 -9.39
C SER A 51 -0.89 12.58 -8.90
N THR A 52 -0.38 13.81 -9.00
CA THR A 52 0.96 14.18 -8.52
C THR A 52 1.13 13.99 -7.01
N TRP A 53 0.06 14.16 -6.21
CA TRP A 53 0.12 13.91 -4.78
C TRP A 53 0.15 12.41 -4.46
N TYR A 54 -0.59 11.58 -5.19
CA TYR A 54 -0.49 10.13 -5.03
C TYR A 54 0.86 9.59 -5.52
N ALA A 55 1.41 10.17 -6.59
CA ALA A 55 2.75 9.86 -7.09
C ALA A 55 3.88 10.25 -6.11
N ALA A 56 3.63 11.17 -5.20
CA ALA A 56 4.58 11.63 -4.19
C ALA A 56 4.26 11.14 -2.77
N ALA A 57 3.27 10.27 -2.60
CA ALA A 57 2.81 9.85 -1.29
C ALA A 57 3.87 8.98 -0.57
N PRO A 58 4.54 9.45 0.50
CA PRO A 58 5.47 8.62 1.25
C PRO A 58 4.71 7.53 2.01
N TYR A 59 5.36 6.39 2.20
CA TYR A 59 4.80 5.28 2.95
C TYR A 59 4.59 5.62 4.42
N LEU A 60 3.49 5.19 4.97
CA LEU A 60 3.14 5.27 6.39
C LEU A 60 2.52 3.95 6.86
N MET A 61 3.14 3.31 7.84
CA MET A 61 2.54 2.18 8.56
C MET A 61 1.66 2.70 9.69
N PRO A 62 0.33 2.64 9.58
CA PRO A 62 -0.53 3.28 10.58
C PRO A 62 -0.65 2.51 11.90
N LEU A 63 -0.27 1.22 11.92
CA LEU A 63 -0.42 0.32 13.07
C LEU A 63 0.90 -0.13 13.67
N GLN A 64 2.03 0.10 13.01
CA GLN A 64 3.34 -0.39 13.41
C GLN A 64 4.40 0.70 13.35
N ASN A 65 5.58 0.41 13.92
CA ASN A 65 6.75 1.28 13.82
C ASN A 65 6.54 2.70 14.36
N ASP A 66 5.81 2.83 15.48
CA ASP A 66 5.57 4.09 16.18
C ASP A 66 5.11 5.22 15.22
N PRO A 67 3.92 5.08 14.59
CA PRO A 67 3.46 6.03 13.58
C PRO A 67 3.30 7.43 14.16
N PRO A 68 3.78 8.48 13.46
CA PRO A 68 3.48 9.85 13.84
C PRO A 68 2.00 10.18 13.58
N ASP A 69 1.50 11.20 14.25
CA ASP A 69 0.20 11.79 13.90
C ASP A 69 0.29 12.42 12.48
N PRO A 70 -0.43 11.89 11.47
CA PRO A 70 -0.31 12.40 10.11
C PRO A 70 -0.78 13.84 9.95
N ALA A 71 -1.73 14.31 10.76
CA ALA A 71 -2.15 15.70 10.72
C ALA A 71 -1.03 16.66 11.18
N VAL A 72 -0.20 16.22 12.13
CA VAL A 72 0.99 16.98 12.56
C VAL A 72 2.03 16.98 11.45
N VAL A 73 2.28 15.83 10.79
CA VAL A 73 3.20 15.76 9.64
C VAL A 73 2.75 16.69 8.53
N MET A 74 1.46 16.63 8.14
CA MET A 74 0.87 17.52 7.13
C MET A 74 1.05 19.00 7.47
N ALA A 75 0.74 19.37 8.71
CA ALA A 75 0.87 20.77 9.17
C ALA A 75 2.32 21.28 9.15
N LYS A 76 3.31 20.40 9.34
CA LYS A 76 4.73 20.74 9.40
C LYS A 76 5.41 20.74 8.05
N THR A 77 5.03 19.84 7.15
CA THR A 77 5.70 19.61 5.87
C THR A 77 4.93 20.14 4.67
N GLY A 78 3.60 20.18 4.76
CA GLY A 78 2.71 20.46 3.63
C GLY A 78 2.40 19.25 2.77
N VAL A 79 2.82 18.03 3.17
CA VAL A 79 2.43 16.78 2.48
C VAL A 79 0.90 16.63 2.51
N LYS A 80 0.32 16.15 1.42
CA LYS A 80 -1.14 15.99 1.29
C LYS A 80 -1.58 14.55 1.09
N ALA A 81 -0.68 13.65 0.71
CA ALA A 81 -1.00 12.26 0.52
C ALA A 81 -0.02 11.38 1.30
N PHE A 82 -0.52 10.24 1.79
CA PHE A 82 0.28 9.16 2.37
C PHE A 82 -0.08 7.85 1.71
N GLN A 83 0.89 6.95 1.57
CA GLN A 83 0.66 5.59 1.12
C GLN A 83 0.62 4.68 2.35
N LEU A 84 -0.58 4.28 2.75
CA LEU A 84 -0.76 3.46 3.94
C LEU A 84 -0.41 1.99 3.65
N ALA A 85 0.45 1.39 4.45
CA ALA A 85 1.01 0.06 4.28
C ALA A 85 0.75 -0.84 5.49
N PHE A 86 0.38 -2.11 5.38
CA PHE A 86 0.06 -2.86 4.15
C PHE A 86 -1.25 -3.63 4.29
N ILE A 87 -1.95 -3.81 3.16
CA ILE A 87 -3.04 -4.78 3.07
C ILE A 87 -2.45 -6.14 2.71
N LEU A 88 -2.81 -7.14 3.50
CA LEU A 88 -2.36 -8.53 3.40
C LEU A 88 -3.53 -9.50 3.47
N ALA A 89 -3.27 -10.76 3.12
CA ALA A 89 -4.14 -11.86 3.48
C ALA A 89 -4.12 -12.07 5.01
N PRO A 90 -5.16 -12.68 5.62
CA PRO A 90 -5.12 -13.01 7.03
C PRO A 90 -4.03 -14.04 7.34
N ASP A 91 -3.33 -13.90 8.46
CA ASP A 91 -2.37 -14.89 8.97
C ASP A 91 -3.01 -16.29 9.14
N SER A 92 -4.32 -16.33 9.34
CA SER A 92 -5.11 -17.55 9.39
C SER A 92 -5.42 -18.17 8.03
N GLY A 93 -5.00 -17.52 6.95
CA GLY A 93 -5.29 -17.89 5.56
C GLY A 93 -6.63 -17.37 5.04
N GLY A 94 -6.81 -17.46 3.73
CA GLY A 94 -8.03 -17.07 3.02
C GLY A 94 -7.87 -15.78 2.21
N CYS A 95 -8.97 -15.36 1.54
CA CYS A 95 -9.01 -14.26 0.59
C CYS A 95 -9.84 -13.08 1.13
N SER A 96 -9.52 -12.63 2.35
CA SER A 96 -10.16 -11.46 2.96
C SER A 96 -9.10 -10.42 3.31
N PRO A 97 -9.23 -9.16 2.89
CA PRO A 97 -8.19 -8.17 3.15
C PRO A 97 -8.10 -7.81 4.64
N THR A 98 -6.87 -7.73 5.12
CA THR A 98 -6.52 -7.32 6.48
C THR A 98 -5.41 -6.29 6.45
N TRP A 99 -5.34 -5.43 7.44
CA TRP A 99 -4.13 -4.69 7.75
C TRP A 99 -3.17 -5.62 8.50
N ASP A 100 -1.94 -5.67 8.03
CA ASP A 100 -0.82 -6.40 8.65
C ASP A 100 -1.15 -7.88 9.02
N GLY A 101 -2.01 -8.54 8.23
CA GLY A 101 -2.38 -9.95 8.43
C GLY A 101 -3.39 -10.21 9.57
N THR A 102 -3.64 -9.24 10.44
CA THR A 102 -4.36 -9.45 11.71
C THR A 102 -5.59 -8.58 11.95
N HIS A 103 -5.74 -7.44 11.27
CA HIS A 103 -6.84 -6.50 11.46
C HIS A 103 -7.76 -6.50 10.24
N PRO A 104 -8.92 -7.18 10.25
CA PRO A 104 -9.80 -7.28 9.10
C PRO A 104 -10.34 -5.90 8.67
N VAL A 105 -10.21 -5.58 7.38
CA VAL A 105 -10.72 -4.33 6.80
C VAL A 105 -12.22 -4.17 7.03
N SER A 106 -12.98 -5.26 7.00
CA SER A 106 -14.44 -5.24 7.16
C SER A 106 -14.93 -4.79 8.55
N THR A 107 -14.07 -4.85 9.56
CA THR A 107 -14.37 -4.47 10.95
C THR A 107 -13.34 -3.49 11.51
N ASP A 108 -12.63 -2.79 10.63
CA ASP A 108 -11.58 -1.86 11.04
C ASP A 108 -12.11 -0.70 11.88
N THR A 109 -11.45 -0.48 13.01
CA THR A 109 -11.70 0.65 13.92
C THR A 109 -10.43 1.45 14.21
N SER A 110 -9.32 1.12 13.56
CA SER A 110 -7.99 1.68 13.83
C SER A 110 -7.49 2.56 12.68
N VAL A 111 -7.52 2.07 11.46
CA VAL A 111 -6.99 2.79 10.29
C VAL A 111 -8.01 3.76 9.70
N GLY A 112 -9.30 3.42 9.72
CA GLY A 112 -10.38 4.32 9.29
C GLY A 112 -10.34 5.70 9.96
N PRO A 113 -10.14 5.81 11.28
CA PRO A 113 -9.91 7.08 11.96
C PRO A 113 -8.67 7.85 11.47
N VAL A 114 -7.57 7.17 11.15
CA VAL A 114 -6.35 7.79 10.59
C VAL A 114 -6.65 8.40 9.23
N ILE A 115 -7.29 7.64 8.33
CA ILE A 115 -7.72 8.14 7.01
C ILE A 115 -8.64 9.36 7.16
N SER A 116 -9.58 9.28 8.09
CA SER A 116 -10.51 10.38 8.36
C SER A 116 -9.79 11.65 8.85
N ALA A 117 -8.77 11.50 9.70
CA ALA A 117 -7.95 12.61 10.18
C ALA A 117 -7.14 13.26 9.05
N ILE A 118 -6.51 12.45 8.18
CA ILE A 118 -5.78 12.93 7.00
C ILE A 118 -6.72 13.73 6.09
N ARG A 119 -7.91 13.21 5.81
CA ARG A 119 -8.91 13.88 4.96
C ARG A 119 -9.46 15.16 5.59
N ALA A 120 -9.69 15.14 6.89
CA ALA A 120 -10.11 16.35 7.63
C ALA A 120 -9.05 17.45 7.60
N ALA A 121 -7.77 17.08 7.50
CA ALA A 121 -6.66 18.02 7.31
C ALA A 121 -6.46 18.47 5.84
N GLY A 122 -7.33 18.05 4.92
CA GLY A 122 -7.28 18.42 3.49
C GLY A 122 -6.36 17.56 2.65
N GLY A 123 -6.02 16.37 3.14
CA GLY A 123 -5.25 15.34 2.42
C GLY A 123 -6.09 14.18 1.92
N ASP A 124 -5.42 13.15 1.43
CA ASP A 124 -5.99 11.86 1.07
C ASP A 124 -4.94 10.73 1.21
N VAL A 125 -5.33 9.50 0.92
CA VAL A 125 -4.46 8.35 1.03
C VAL A 125 -4.45 7.51 -0.26
N SER A 126 -3.30 6.92 -0.56
CA SER A 126 -3.16 5.68 -1.29
C SER A 126 -3.09 4.53 -0.27
N VAL A 127 -3.51 3.35 -0.64
CA VAL A 127 -3.26 2.15 0.15
C VAL A 127 -2.34 1.23 -0.64
N SER A 128 -1.29 0.74 0.02
CA SER A 128 -0.38 -0.25 -0.56
C SER A 128 -0.80 -1.65 -0.14
N VAL A 129 -0.80 -2.55 -1.10
CA VAL A 129 -1.07 -3.97 -0.91
C VAL A 129 0.22 -4.74 -1.17
N GLY A 130 0.50 -5.79 -0.42
CA GLY A 130 1.75 -6.55 -0.59
C GLY A 130 2.83 -6.20 0.45
N GLY A 131 4.01 -5.80 -0.02
CA GLY A 131 5.19 -5.55 0.81
C GLY A 131 5.95 -6.83 1.17
N TYR A 132 7.13 -6.70 1.79
CA TYR A 132 8.03 -7.83 2.05
C TYR A 132 7.42 -8.91 2.98
N ASN A 133 6.78 -8.50 4.08
CA ASN A 133 6.29 -9.43 5.10
C ASN A 133 4.85 -9.90 4.85
N GLY A 134 4.50 -11.05 5.47
CA GLY A 134 3.15 -11.62 5.48
C GLY A 134 2.74 -12.28 4.16
N THR A 135 1.58 -12.90 4.16
CA THR A 135 1.01 -13.59 2.99
C THR A 135 0.14 -12.62 2.18
N LYS A 136 0.27 -12.63 0.87
CA LYS A 136 -0.42 -11.71 -0.03
C LYS A 136 -1.75 -12.29 -0.53
N LEU A 137 -2.65 -11.42 -0.94
CA LEU A 137 -3.95 -11.85 -1.47
C LEU A 137 -3.79 -12.54 -2.84
N GLY A 138 -2.80 -12.17 -3.65
CA GLY A 138 -2.45 -12.87 -4.89
C GLY A 138 -2.07 -14.32 -4.70
N GLU A 139 -1.45 -14.64 -3.56
CA GLU A 139 -1.09 -16.02 -3.19
C GLU A 139 -2.31 -16.84 -2.75
N THR A 140 -3.32 -16.22 -2.14
CA THR A 140 -4.39 -16.93 -1.43
C THR A 140 -5.75 -16.88 -2.10
N CYS A 141 -6.02 -15.90 -2.95
CA CYS A 141 -7.33 -15.76 -3.61
C CYS A 141 -7.51 -16.67 -4.82
N GLY A 142 -6.42 -17.16 -5.39
CA GLY A 142 -6.42 -18.20 -6.43
C GLY A 142 -6.72 -17.75 -7.85
N THR A 143 -7.31 -16.58 -8.06
CA THR A 143 -7.57 -16.01 -9.40
C THR A 143 -7.49 -14.48 -9.38
N PRO A 144 -7.17 -13.83 -10.54
CA PRO A 144 -7.18 -12.37 -10.64
C PRO A 144 -8.53 -11.74 -10.23
N ASP A 145 -9.65 -12.33 -10.67
CA ASP A 145 -10.99 -11.82 -10.32
C ASP A 145 -11.28 -11.88 -8.82
N ALA A 146 -10.90 -12.97 -8.15
CA ALA A 146 -11.09 -13.10 -6.70
C ALA A 146 -10.18 -12.14 -5.93
N THR A 147 -8.95 -11.93 -6.39
CA THR A 147 -7.98 -10.98 -5.83
C THR A 147 -8.49 -9.55 -6.02
N ALA A 148 -8.94 -9.19 -7.22
CA ALA A 148 -9.56 -7.89 -7.50
C ALA A 148 -10.79 -7.64 -6.61
N ALA A 149 -11.67 -8.64 -6.45
CA ALA A 149 -12.83 -8.54 -5.57
C ALA A 149 -12.47 -8.35 -4.09
N ALA A 150 -11.33 -8.86 -3.65
CA ALA A 150 -10.81 -8.62 -2.30
C ALA A 150 -10.31 -7.17 -2.16
N TYR A 151 -9.52 -6.66 -3.10
CA TYR A 151 -9.06 -5.28 -3.10
C TYR A 151 -10.17 -4.26 -3.31
N GLN A 152 -11.19 -4.59 -4.12
CA GLN A 152 -12.37 -3.73 -4.29
C GLN A 152 -13.10 -3.47 -2.96
N LYS A 153 -13.05 -4.41 -1.99
CA LYS A 153 -13.58 -4.18 -0.64
C LYS A 153 -12.79 -3.11 0.10
N VAL A 154 -11.47 -3.09 -0.06
CA VAL A 154 -10.60 -2.05 0.53
C VAL A 154 -10.93 -0.68 -0.07
N VAL A 155 -11.00 -0.62 -1.40
CA VAL A 155 -11.40 0.59 -2.13
C VAL A 155 -12.76 1.10 -1.65
N ALA A 156 -13.75 0.22 -1.54
CA ALA A 156 -15.11 0.58 -1.15
C ALA A 156 -15.22 1.01 0.33
N VAL A 157 -14.54 0.30 1.24
CA VAL A 157 -14.59 0.60 2.70
C VAL A 157 -14.00 1.97 2.98
N TYR A 158 -12.89 2.31 2.35
CA TYR A 158 -12.19 3.56 2.61
C TYR A 158 -12.47 4.66 1.57
N GLY A 159 -13.23 4.38 0.51
CA GLY A 159 -13.49 5.33 -0.58
C GLY A 159 -12.17 5.81 -1.19
N LEU A 160 -11.33 4.86 -1.64
CA LEU A 160 -9.99 5.16 -2.14
C LEU A 160 -10.03 5.69 -3.57
N HIS A 161 -9.09 6.59 -3.86
CA HIS A 161 -8.80 7.09 -5.20
C HIS A 161 -7.44 6.60 -5.72
N ALA A 162 -6.68 5.89 -4.89
CA ALA A 162 -5.35 5.39 -5.25
C ALA A 162 -5.05 4.07 -4.55
N LEU A 163 -4.39 3.16 -5.29
CA LEU A 163 -3.81 1.91 -4.80
C LEU A 163 -2.39 1.77 -5.33
N ASP A 164 -1.55 1.13 -4.54
CA ASP A 164 -0.22 0.68 -4.90
C ASP A 164 -0.12 -0.83 -4.72
N PHE A 165 0.50 -1.51 -5.68
CA PHE A 165 0.78 -2.93 -5.64
C PHE A 165 2.29 -3.09 -5.42
N ASP A 166 2.66 -3.39 -4.19
CA ASP A 166 4.05 -3.55 -3.74
C ASP A 166 4.40 -5.04 -3.76
N VAL A 167 4.89 -5.50 -4.92
CA VAL A 167 5.09 -6.93 -5.23
C VAL A 167 6.54 -7.29 -4.95
N GLU A 168 6.76 -7.97 -3.82
CA GLU A 168 8.08 -8.33 -3.29
C GLU A 168 8.16 -9.82 -2.99
N GLU A 169 9.37 -10.28 -2.63
CA GLU A 169 9.60 -11.66 -2.14
C GLU A 169 8.67 -12.01 -0.96
N PRO A 170 8.19 -13.23 -0.88
CA PRO A 170 8.34 -14.33 -1.84
C PRO A 170 7.26 -14.37 -2.94
N GLU A 171 6.38 -13.35 -3.01
CA GLU A 171 5.27 -13.32 -3.96
C GLU A 171 5.74 -13.20 -5.40
N ASP A 172 6.75 -12.36 -5.67
CA ASP A 172 7.31 -12.14 -7.00
C ASP A 172 7.99 -13.40 -7.59
N GLU A 173 8.46 -14.32 -6.74
CA GLU A 173 8.98 -15.63 -7.12
C GLU A 173 7.87 -16.61 -7.55
N ASN A 174 6.61 -16.30 -7.26
CA ASN A 174 5.44 -17.13 -7.56
C ASN A 174 4.66 -16.57 -8.76
N GLY A 175 4.95 -17.10 -9.96
CA GLY A 175 4.29 -16.62 -11.19
C GLY A 175 2.75 -16.68 -11.17
N THR A 176 2.13 -17.55 -10.35
CA THR A 176 0.67 -17.58 -10.17
C THR A 176 0.21 -16.40 -9.31
N ALA A 177 0.94 -16.09 -8.25
CA ALA A 177 0.64 -14.94 -7.40
C ALA A 177 0.82 -13.62 -8.19
N VAL A 178 1.91 -13.49 -8.93
CA VAL A 178 2.16 -12.36 -9.84
C VAL A 178 1.01 -12.18 -10.85
N ALA A 179 0.56 -13.27 -11.49
CA ALA A 179 -0.56 -13.20 -12.42
C ALA A 179 -1.88 -12.78 -11.73
N ASN A 180 -2.10 -13.21 -10.49
CA ASN A 180 -3.27 -12.83 -9.72
C ASN A 180 -3.21 -11.34 -9.30
N GLU A 181 -2.05 -10.85 -8.84
CA GLU A 181 -1.87 -9.45 -8.41
C GLU A 181 -1.96 -8.48 -9.59
N ILE A 182 -1.20 -8.71 -10.64
CA ILE A 182 -1.17 -7.82 -11.81
C ILE A 182 -2.51 -7.86 -12.55
N GLY A 183 -3.11 -9.05 -12.69
CA GLY A 183 -4.45 -9.18 -13.24
C GLY A 183 -5.51 -8.47 -12.40
N ALA A 184 -5.40 -8.51 -11.07
CA ALA A 184 -6.29 -7.76 -10.18
C ALA A 184 -6.12 -6.25 -10.34
N ALA A 185 -4.89 -5.75 -10.42
CA ALA A 185 -4.61 -4.34 -10.67
C ALA A 185 -5.22 -3.86 -11.99
N GLN A 186 -5.07 -4.65 -13.05
CA GLN A 186 -5.68 -4.39 -14.37
C GLN A 186 -7.21 -4.36 -14.31
N ILE A 187 -7.83 -5.32 -13.60
CA ILE A 187 -9.29 -5.37 -13.43
C ILE A 187 -9.79 -4.11 -12.72
N LEU A 188 -9.16 -3.72 -11.60
CA LEU A 188 -9.56 -2.55 -10.82
C LEU A 188 -9.44 -1.25 -11.62
N GLN A 189 -8.32 -1.05 -12.34
CA GLN A 189 -8.14 0.12 -13.20
C GLN A 189 -9.16 0.17 -14.35
N ARG A 190 -9.51 -0.98 -14.93
CA ARG A 190 -10.54 -1.05 -15.99
C ARG A 190 -11.94 -0.75 -15.44
N GLU A 191 -12.26 -1.20 -14.24
CA GLU A 191 -13.57 -0.98 -13.61
C GLU A 191 -13.73 0.44 -13.08
N ASP A 192 -12.64 1.05 -12.59
CA ASP A 192 -12.56 2.45 -12.19
C ASP A 192 -11.38 3.14 -12.89
N PRO A 193 -11.57 3.72 -14.09
CA PRO A 193 -10.51 4.45 -14.78
C PRO A 193 -10.03 5.72 -14.05
N GLY A 194 -10.72 6.14 -13.01
CA GLY A 194 -10.31 7.25 -12.14
C GLY A 194 -9.39 6.83 -11.01
N LEU A 195 -9.26 5.53 -10.74
CA LEU A 195 -8.37 5.01 -9.72
C LEU A 195 -6.90 5.15 -10.17
N TYR A 196 -6.11 5.85 -9.37
CA TYR A 196 -4.67 5.88 -9.56
C TYR A 196 -4.07 4.54 -9.11
N VAL A 197 -3.41 3.83 -10.02
CA VAL A 197 -2.79 2.53 -9.73
C VAL A 197 -1.30 2.62 -10.00
N SER A 198 -0.47 2.30 -9.00
CA SER A 198 0.99 2.14 -9.12
C SER A 198 1.39 0.70 -8.83
N VAL A 199 2.55 0.29 -9.36
CA VAL A 199 3.19 -0.99 -9.07
C VAL A 199 4.60 -0.70 -8.57
N THR A 200 4.94 -1.23 -7.40
CA THR A 200 6.27 -1.14 -6.79
C THR A 200 6.91 -2.52 -6.80
N ILE A 201 8.18 -2.59 -7.20
CA ILE A 201 8.93 -3.84 -7.35
C ILE A 201 10.35 -3.69 -6.81
N PRO A 202 11.05 -4.79 -6.45
CA PRO A 202 12.44 -4.75 -6.05
C PRO A 202 13.36 -4.13 -7.10
N GLY A 203 14.34 -3.35 -6.63
CA GLY A 203 15.35 -2.72 -7.45
C GLY A 203 16.72 -3.34 -7.28
N ASN A 204 17.52 -3.37 -8.35
CA ASN A 204 18.93 -3.73 -8.31
C ASN A 204 19.76 -2.82 -9.23
N ALA A 205 21.08 -3.04 -9.30
CA ALA A 205 21.97 -2.24 -10.14
C ALA A 205 21.63 -2.27 -11.64
N SER A 206 20.89 -3.28 -12.11
CA SER A 206 20.41 -3.43 -13.49
C SER A 206 19.00 -2.86 -13.70
N GLY A 207 18.46 -2.17 -12.72
CA GLY A 207 17.07 -1.66 -12.67
C GLY A 207 16.19 -2.57 -11.82
N THR A 208 15.89 -3.75 -12.32
CA THR A 208 15.22 -4.84 -11.57
C THR A 208 15.85 -6.18 -11.95
N ASP A 209 15.45 -7.25 -11.29
CA ASP A 209 15.90 -8.61 -11.58
C ASP A 209 14.90 -9.37 -12.47
N SER A 210 15.10 -10.70 -12.61
CA SER A 210 14.24 -11.55 -13.42
C SER A 210 12.82 -11.67 -12.88
N PHE A 211 12.59 -11.48 -11.58
CA PHE A 211 11.24 -11.51 -11.00
C PHE A 211 10.51 -10.21 -11.29
N GLY A 212 11.18 -9.06 -11.16
CA GLY A 212 10.62 -7.80 -11.59
C GLY A 212 10.37 -7.73 -13.10
N GLU A 213 11.25 -8.30 -13.95
CA GLU A 213 10.99 -8.44 -15.38
C GLU A 213 9.76 -9.32 -15.66
N GLN A 214 9.54 -10.40 -14.88
CA GLN A 214 8.34 -11.24 -14.97
C GLN A 214 7.06 -10.43 -14.66
N ILE A 215 7.09 -9.54 -13.69
CA ILE A 215 5.97 -8.65 -13.37
C ILE A 215 5.64 -7.72 -14.55
N LEU A 216 6.66 -7.14 -15.17
CA LEU A 216 6.50 -6.28 -16.35
C LEU A 216 5.95 -7.06 -17.56
N ASP A 217 6.43 -8.29 -17.80
CA ASP A 217 5.96 -9.16 -18.86
C ASP A 217 4.50 -9.61 -18.62
N GLN A 218 4.12 -9.85 -17.38
CA GLN A 218 2.73 -10.14 -17.02
C GLN A 218 1.83 -8.91 -17.30
N ALA A 219 2.25 -7.71 -16.89
CA ALA A 219 1.51 -6.48 -17.17
C ALA A 219 1.33 -6.26 -18.67
N LYS A 220 2.39 -6.48 -19.46
CA LYS A 220 2.31 -6.41 -20.93
C LYS A 220 1.33 -7.44 -21.50
N THR A 221 1.37 -8.67 -21.00
CA THR A 221 0.49 -9.76 -21.44
C THR A 221 -0.98 -9.43 -21.19
N ASP A 222 -1.28 -8.83 -20.04
CA ASP A 222 -2.62 -8.41 -19.64
C ASP A 222 -3.07 -7.11 -20.32
N GLY A 223 -2.17 -6.44 -21.07
CA GLY A 223 -2.45 -5.13 -21.66
C GLY A 223 -2.63 -4.04 -20.60
N PHE A 224 -1.99 -4.21 -19.45
CA PHE A 224 -2.06 -3.31 -18.29
C PHE A 224 -0.92 -2.29 -18.33
N THR A 225 -1.28 -1.02 -18.19
CA THR A 225 -0.34 0.08 -18.01
C THR A 225 -0.79 0.89 -16.80
N PRO A 226 -0.16 0.72 -15.64
CA PRO A 226 -0.43 1.53 -14.45
C PRO A 226 0.05 2.98 -14.64
N ALA A 227 -0.25 3.83 -13.68
CA ALA A 227 0.31 5.18 -13.64
C ALA A 227 1.85 5.15 -13.64
N ASN A 228 2.43 4.18 -12.95
CA ASN A 228 3.88 3.93 -12.99
C ASN A 228 4.22 2.51 -12.51
N PHE A 229 5.44 2.07 -12.91
CA PHE A 229 6.21 1.01 -12.29
C PHE A 229 7.36 1.65 -11.53
N SER A 230 7.48 1.41 -10.24
CA SER A 230 8.53 1.98 -9.39
C SER A 230 9.49 0.90 -8.92
N ILE A 231 10.79 1.17 -8.97
CA ILE A 231 11.78 0.30 -8.31
C ILE A 231 12.17 0.85 -6.94
N MET A 232 12.64 -0.06 -6.09
CA MET A 232 13.18 0.20 -4.75
C MET A 232 14.70 0.07 -4.78
N PRO A 233 15.46 1.15 -5.12
CA PRO A 233 16.91 1.07 -5.27
C PRO A 233 17.62 1.20 -3.91
N PHE A 234 17.41 0.20 -3.05
CA PHE A 234 18.05 0.01 -1.75
C PHE A 234 18.17 -1.50 -1.46
N ASP A 235 18.85 -1.90 -0.42
CA ASP A 235 19.12 -3.28 0.00
C ASP A 235 19.80 -4.18 -1.03
N GLY A 236 20.34 -3.62 -2.08
CA GLY A 236 21.00 -4.33 -3.18
C GLY A 236 22.45 -3.93 -3.44
N GLY A 237 23.15 -3.38 -2.44
CA GLY A 237 24.53 -2.91 -2.57
C GLY A 237 24.64 -1.53 -3.20
N PHE A 238 23.64 -0.70 -3.02
CA PHE A 238 23.62 0.68 -3.48
C PHE A 238 24.55 1.58 -2.65
N ASP A 239 25.22 2.51 -3.31
CA ASP A 239 26.12 3.49 -2.67
C ASP A 239 25.69 4.92 -3.06
N GLY A 240 24.69 5.43 -2.35
CA GLY A 240 24.13 6.78 -2.50
C GLY A 240 23.42 7.02 -3.83
N ALA A 241 23.13 8.28 -4.11
CA ALA A 241 22.28 8.71 -5.23
C ALA A 241 22.81 8.28 -6.61
N ALA A 242 24.12 8.21 -6.81
CA ALA A 242 24.69 7.89 -8.12
C ALA A 242 24.33 6.46 -8.57
N SER A 243 24.38 5.48 -7.65
CA SER A 243 23.98 4.10 -7.93
C SER A 243 22.47 3.97 -8.12
N GLN A 244 21.67 4.69 -7.35
CA GLN A 244 20.22 4.74 -7.50
C GLN A 244 19.81 5.31 -8.87
N ILE A 245 20.42 6.39 -9.31
CA ILE A 245 20.20 6.99 -10.65
C ILE A 245 20.64 6.03 -11.77
N ALA A 246 21.74 5.31 -11.59
CA ALA A 246 22.18 4.31 -12.58
C ALA A 246 21.15 3.18 -12.70
N ALA A 247 20.58 2.71 -11.58
CA ALA A 247 19.51 1.72 -11.60
C ALA A 247 18.24 2.23 -12.28
N LEU A 248 17.83 3.47 -12.02
CA LEU A 248 16.70 4.10 -12.72
C LEU A 248 16.93 4.17 -14.24
N GLN A 249 18.14 4.57 -14.69
CA GLN A 249 18.47 4.58 -16.11
C GLN A 249 18.45 3.18 -16.74
N ALA A 250 18.88 2.17 -16.00
CA ALA A 250 18.79 0.78 -16.44
C ALA A 250 17.34 0.32 -16.51
N PHE A 251 16.53 0.64 -15.50
CA PHE A 251 15.11 0.31 -15.46
C PHE A 251 14.32 1.00 -16.58
N ASN A 252 14.65 2.26 -16.91
CA ASN A 252 14.11 2.93 -18.08
C ASN A 252 14.35 2.11 -19.37
N SER A 253 15.56 1.56 -19.52
CA SER A 253 15.88 0.71 -20.66
C SER A 253 15.09 -0.60 -20.68
N THR A 254 14.85 -1.21 -19.51
CA THR A 254 13.99 -2.38 -19.36
C THR A 254 12.55 -2.05 -19.78
N LEU A 255 11.97 -0.95 -19.30
CA LEU A 255 10.63 -0.52 -19.69
C LEU A 255 10.52 -0.24 -21.21
N MET A 256 11.52 0.41 -21.80
CA MET A 256 11.58 0.61 -23.25
C MET A 256 11.54 -0.71 -24.01
N ASN A 257 12.33 -1.68 -23.60
CA ASN A 257 12.41 -2.99 -24.24
C ASN A 257 11.12 -3.81 -24.06
N THR A 258 10.55 -3.79 -22.87
CA THR A 258 9.34 -4.54 -22.57
C THR A 258 8.14 -3.98 -23.33
N PHE A 259 7.89 -2.66 -23.24
CA PHE A 259 6.66 -2.06 -23.77
C PHE A 259 6.83 -1.43 -25.16
N GLY A 260 8.04 -1.35 -25.69
CA GLY A 260 8.32 -0.69 -26.95
C GLY A 260 8.21 0.84 -26.86
N TRP A 261 8.39 1.41 -25.69
CA TRP A 261 8.31 2.85 -25.44
C TRP A 261 9.59 3.59 -25.84
N THR A 262 9.46 4.87 -26.14
CA THR A 262 10.60 5.77 -26.12
C THR A 262 11.07 6.00 -24.68
N SER A 263 12.32 6.46 -24.51
CA SER A 263 12.84 6.76 -23.16
C SER A 263 11.97 7.78 -22.40
N ALA A 264 11.46 8.79 -23.08
CA ALA A 264 10.56 9.77 -22.45
C ALA A 264 9.21 9.14 -22.02
N GLN A 265 8.65 8.23 -22.81
CA GLN A 265 7.45 7.48 -22.43
C GLN A 265 7.73 6.53 -21.26
N ALA A 266 8.90 5.87 -21.27
CA ALA A 266 9.30 5.01 -20.15
C ALA A 266 9.41 5.83 -18.85
N TYR A 267 10.11 6.97 -18.84
CA TYR A 267 10.18 7.84 -17.66
C TYR A 267 8.80 8.36 -17.20
N ALA A 268 7.88 8.61 -18.14
CA ALA A 268 6.51 9.01 -17.80
C ALA A 268 5.67 7.89 -17.17
N HIS A 269 6.21 6.66 -17.11
CA HIS A 269 5.64 5.49 -16.40
C HIS A 269 6.63 4.85 -15.45
N GLU A 270 7.73 5.50 -15.15
CA GLU A 270 8.75 5.03 -14.22
C GLU A 270 8.69 5.79 -12.90
N GLY A 271 8.95 5.09 -11.79
CA GLY A 271 9.00 5.69 -10.47
C GLY A 271 10.15 5.18 -9.63
N VAL A 272 10.39 5.88 -8.52
CA VAL A 272 11.33 5.48 -7.48
C VAL A 272 10.64 5.47 -6.14
N SER A 273 10.87 4.40 -5.36
CA SER A 273 10.58 4.33 -3.93
C SER A 273 11.92 4.20 -3.21
N MET A 274 12.34 5.24 -2.50
CA MET A 274 13.61 5.27 -1.78
C MET A 274 13.41 4.76 -0.35
N MET A 275 14.53 4.44 0.35
CA MET A 275 14.51 4.20 1.79
C MET A 275 15.30 5.29 2.51
N ASN A 276 14.66 5.97 3.47
CA ASN A 276 15.30 7.08 4.16
C ASN A 276 16.24 6.60 5.27
N GLY A 277 17.46 7.15 5.28
CA GLY A 277 18.48 6.81 6.26
C GLY A 277 19.16 5.47 5.98
N ARG A 278 19.31 4.65 7.03
CA ARG A 278 19.99 3.35 6.94
C ARG A 278 19.01 2.28 6.42
N SER A 279 19.39 1.59 5.36
CA SER A 279 18.63 0.47 4.80
C SER A 279 18.83 -0.83 5.59
N ASP A 280 18.08 -1.88 5.27
CA ASP A 280 18.13 -3.15 6.00
C ASP A 280 19.46 -3.88 5.81
N THR A 281 20.13 -3.70 4.67
CA THR A 281 21.47 -4.24 4.39
C THR A 281 22.61 -3.30 4.83
N GLY A 282 22.28 -2.13 5.40
CA GLY A 282 23.26 -1.25 6.04
C GLY A 282 23.79 -0.12 5.19
N GLU A 283 23.22 0.12 4.03
CA GLU A 283 23.48 1.28 3.19
C GLU A 283 22.93 2.56 3.84
N TYR A 284 23.42 3.72 3.42
CA TYR A 284 22.95 4.99 3.96
C TYR A 284 22.52 5.93 2.85
N PHE A 285 21.26 6.34 2.91
CA PHE A 285 20.69 7.36 2.02
C PHE A 285 20.32 8.59 2.84
N ARG A 286 21.02 9.68 2.56
CA ARG A 286 20.89 10.93 3.28
C ARG A 286 20.06 11.94 2.51
N GLN A 287 19.74 13.05 3.14
CA GLN A 287 19.01 14.16 2.53
C GLN A 287 19.64 14.64 1.20
N ALA A 288 20.99 14.62 1.12
CA ALA A 288 21.69 14.99 -0.11
C ALA A 288 21.45 13.98 -1.26
N ASP A 289 21.33 12.69 -0.93
CA ASP A 289 20.99 11.66 -1.92
C ASP A 289 19.57 11.84 -2.43
N PHE A 290 18.63 12.08 -1.52
CA PHE A 290 17.22 12.38 -1.86
C PHE A 290 17.11 13.61 -2.76
N GLN A 291 17.84 14.70 -2.45
CA GLN A 291 17.86 15.87 -3.32
C GLN A 291 18.41 15.54 -4.71
N THR A 292 19.49 14.77 -4.78
CA THR A 292 20.13 14.42 -6.06
C THR A 292 19.23 13.55 -6.93
N VAL A 293 18.54 12.57 -6.32
CA VAL A 293 17.56 11.72 -7.03
C VAL A 293 16.33 12.55 -7.44
N LEU A 294 15.87 13.49 -6.60
CA LEU A 294 14.78 14.40 -6.94
C LEU A 294 15.14 15.27 -8.17
N ASP A 295 16.33 15.86 -8.17
CA ASP A 295 16.80 16.68 -9.30
C ASP A 295 16.88 15.85 -10.60
N PHE A 296 17.28 14.58 -10.51
CA PHE A 296 17.24 13.65 -11.64
C PHE A 296 15.79 13.36 -12.06
N ALA A 297 14.92 13.02 -11.13
CA ALA A 297 13.50 12.70 -11.39
C ALA A 297 12.80 13.84 -12.14
N GLU A 298 13.02 15.08 -11.70
CA GLU A 298 12.47 16.26 -12.34
C GLU A 298 13.04 16.47 -13.75
N LYS A 299 14.35 16.27 -13.90
CA LYS A 299 15.04 16.46 -15.19
C LYS A 299 14.52 15.51 -16.26
N VAL A 300 14.23 14.27 -15.92
CA VAL A 300 13.78 13.24 -16.88
C VAL A 300 12.27 13.13 -16.99
N GLY A 301 11.52 13.73 -16.08
CA GLY A 301 10.06 13.63 -15.99
C GLY A 301 9.59 12.29 -15.42
N LEU A 302 10.24 11.82 -14.33
CA LEU A 302 9.86 10.60 -13.64
C LEU A 302 8.41 10.70 -13.14
N ALA A 303 7.63 9.63 -13.30
CA ALA A 303 6.20 9.63 -12.96
C ALA A 303 5.94 9.59 -11.46
N ARG A 304 6.84 9.02 -10.66
CA ARG A 304 6.68 8.86 -9.21
C ARG A 304 7.99 9.05 -8.47
N TYR A 305 7.88 9.68 -7.30
CA TYR A 305 8.97 9.82 -6.33
C TYR A 305 8.40 9.68 -4.92
N THR A 306 8.72 8.60 -4.24
CA THR A 306 8.22 8.28 -2.90
C THR A 306 9.31 7.66 -2.04
N ASP A 307 9.02 7.38 -0.76
CA ASP A 307 10.00 6.80 0.15
C ASP A 307 9.37 5.96 1.28
N TRP A 308 10.12 5.00 1.74
CA TRP A 308 9.96 4.21 2.93
C TRP A 308 10.84 4.79 4.05
N SER A 309 10.33 5.44 5.10
CA SER A 309 8.94 5.76 5.37
C SER A 309 8.82 6.96 6.30
N VAL A 310 7.65 7.54 6.42
CA VAL A 310 7.34 8.63 7.39
C VAL A 310 7.57 8.17 8.84
N ASN A 311 7.33 6.89 9.16
CA ASN A 311 7.61 6.32 10.48
C ASN A 311 9.09 6.44 10.85
N ARG A 312 9.97 6.37 9.86
CA ARG A 312 11.42 6.43 10.01
C ARG A 312 11.98 7.87 9.96
N ASP A 313 11.20 8.83 9.44
CA ASP A 313 11.64 10.20 9.12
C ASP A 313 11.86 11.05 10.39
N ARG A 314 12.79 10.57 11.22
CA ARG A 314 13.28 11.19 12.45
C ARG A 314 14.58 10.53 12.89
N GLN A 315 15.42 11.33 13.55
CA GLN A 315 16.66 10.84 14.12
C GLN A 315 16.41 9.79 15.22
N CYS A 316 17.22 8.73 15.26
CA CYS A 316 17.15 7.75 16.34
C CYS A 316 17.59 8.34 17.69
N THR A 317 17.04 7.79 18.78
CA THR A 317 17.44 8.15 20.13
C THR A 317 17.74 6.86 20.92
N PRO A 318 18.99 6.66 21.41
CA PRO A 318 20.14 7.57 21.29
C PRO A 318 20.67 7.71 19.87
N VAL A 319 21.32 8.84 19.59
CA VAL A 319 21.81 9.29 18.27
C VAL A 319 22.81 8.34 17.61
N ASP A 320 23.38 7.41 18.35
CA ASP A 320 24.53 6.59 17.95
C ASP A 320 24.23 5.11 17.72
N ASP A 321 22.97 4.73 17.46
CA ASP A 321 22.67 3.35 17.06
C ASP A 321 22.99 3.16 15.58
N LYS A 322 24.27 3.31 15.25
CA LYS A 322 24.81 3.33 13.88
C LYS A 322 24.74 1.99 13.16
N ASP A 323 24.47 0.91 13.88
CA ASP A 323 24.58 -0.44 13.36
C ASP A 323 23.24 -1.17 13.27
N GLN A 324 22.13 -0.50 13.57
CA GLN A 324 20.80 -1.11 13.52
C GLN A 324 19.87 -0.33 12.58
N THR A 325 19.21 -1.07 11.69
CA THR A 325 18.06 -0.54 10.95
C THR A 325 16.84 -0.56 11.85
N SER A 326 16.09 0.51 11.83
CA SER A 326 14.88 0.67 12.65
C SER A 326 13.68 1.02 11.78
N GLY A 327 12.54 0.43 12.07
CA GLY A 327 11.27 0.80 11.42
C GLY A 327 10.73 2.16 11.88
N SER A 328 11.28 2.74 12.97
CA SER A 328 10.77 3.97 13.59
C SER A 328 11.73 5.14 13.64
N CYS A 329 12.93 5.01 13.07
CA CYS A 329 13.91 6.11 12.92
C CYS A 329 14.92 5.80 11.82
N SER A 330 15.57 6.82 11.27
CA SER A 330 16.39 6.72 10.06
C SER A 330 17.85 6.36 10.28
N SER A 331 18.35 6.45 11.51
CA SER A 331 19.78 6.27 11.85
C SER A 331 20.73 7.29 11.19
N VAL A 332 20.22 8.43 10.74
CA VAL A 332 21.00 9.57 10.25
C VAL A 332 20.63 10.85 11.03
N ALA A 333 21.52 11.83 10.97
CA ALA A 333 21.25 13.13 11.58
C ALA A 333 20.22 13.90 10.75
N GLU A 334 19.10 14.26 11.36
CA GLU A 334 18.01 14.98 10.71
C GLU A 334 17.11 15.69 11.72
N GLN A 335 16.27 16.59 11.22
CA GLN A 335 15.07 17.04 11.93
C GLN A 335 13.89 16.18 11.54
N PRO A 336 12.87 16.01 12.39
CA PRO A 336 11.69 15.24 12.03
C PRO A 336 11.10 15.70 10.70
N TRP A 337 10.84 14.71 9.81
CA TRP A 337 10.24 14.86 8.48
C TRP A 337 11.10 15.64 7.47
N ASP A 338 12.43 15.55 7.61
CA ASP A 338 13.35 16.14 6.63
C ASP A 338 13.30 15.43 5.28
N PHE A 339 12.98 14.13 5.24
CA PHE A 339 12.82 13.35 4.02
C PHE A 339 11.43 13.56 3.38
N THR A 340 10.36 13.59 4.15
CA THR A 340 8.99 13.88 3.66
C THR A 340 8.92 15.19 2.87
N LYS A 341 9.80 16.15 3.11
CA LYS A 341 9.86 17.41 2.33
C LYS A 341 10.19 17.21 0.87
N TYR A 342 10.96 16.20 0.51
CA TYR A 342 11.29 15.90 -0.91
C TYR A 342 10.06 15.42 -1.68
N SER A 343 9.19 14.60 -1.05
CA SER A 343 7.90 14.22 -1.60
C SER A 343 7.02 15.45 -1.88
N VAL A 344 7.01 16.42 -0.96
CA VAL A 344 6.27 17.68 -1.16
C VAL A 344 6.83 18.49 -2.33
N LEU A 345 8.16 18.60 -2.44
CA LEU A 345 8.81 19.29 -3.55
C LEU A 345 8.47 18.65 -4.88
N PHE A 346 8.53 17.31 -4.98
CA PHE A 346 8.15 16.60 -6.19
C PHE A 346 6.69 16.86 -6.57
N ALA A 347 5.74 16.71 -5.64
CA ALA A 347 4.32 16.93 -5.90
C ALA A 347 4.00 18.33 -6.36
N GLN A 348 4.69 19.35 -5.85
CA GLN A 348 4.46 20.74 -6.20
C GLN A 348 5.02 21.12 -7.56
N ARG A 349 6.14 20.54 -7.99
CA ARG A 349 6.79 20.84 -9.27
C ARG A 349 6.14 20.10 -10.45
N ALA A 350 5.70 18.87 -10.23
CA ALA A 350 4.93 18.11 -11.23
C ALA A 350 3.57 18.73 -11.55
N ALA A 351 3.12 19.73 -10.78
CA ALA A 351 1.87 20.46 -11.00
C ALA A 351 2.02 21.69 -11.91
N HIS A 352 3.22 21.99 -12.40
CA HIS A 352 3.56 23.08 -13.30
C HIS A 352 4.01 22.57 -14.67
#